data_321635e0f8f7c3d938280d8451ed9ae3
#
_entry.id   321635e0f8f7c3d938280d8451ed9ae3
#
_cell.length_a   1.000
_cell.length_b   1.000
_cell.length_c   1.000
_cell.angle_alpha   90.00
_cell.angle_beta   90.00
_cell.angle_gamma   90.00
#
_symmetry.space_group_name_H-M   'P 1'
#
loop_
_entity.id
_entity.type
_entity.pdbx_description
1 polymer ?
#
loop_
_entity_poly.entity_id
_entity_poly.type
_entity_poly.pdbx_seq_one_letter_code
_entity_poly.pdbx_strand_id
1 'polypeptide(L)'
;MTTIYTDGGCHSSTGTGGWAAIIKIEGYRTISLSGGEKTTTNNRMELTAAIKALEFILAKEVPTEHIELTSDSKYVVNGITQWVPGWKNKGWITSTDEPVVNRDLWERLDELNAKLDISWNWVKGHAGDEINEKCDHLTQVEIAKIDEPDKILNELKIPAAFKTELTKDLLKAKSVSMKKDPFTVTIKKTDLSMNEIKKLVLDIKERENYVGAIKVIIEEEI
;
A
#
# COMPACT_ATOMS: atom_id res chain seq x y z
N MET A 1 14.12 3.74 -17.18
CA MET A 1 12.87 2.93 -17.23
C MET A 1 12.31 2.77 -15.82
N THR A 2 11.00 2.83 -15.64
CA THR A 2 10.35 2.63 -14.34
C THR A 2 9.43 1.41 -14.43
N THR A 3 9.61 0.46 -13.51
CA THR A 3 8.78 -0.75 -13.43
C THR A 3 7.98 -0.71 -12.13
N ILE A 4 6.69 -0.97 -12.21
CA ILE A 4 5.76 -0.98 -11.07
C ILE A 4 5.08 -2.33 -10.99
N TYR A 5 5.02 -2.91 -9.81
CA TYR A 5 4.21 -4.08 -9.49
C TYR A 5 3.15 -3.68 -8.48
N THR A 6 1.93 -4.16 -8.65
CA THR A 6 0.79 -3.83 -7.78
C THR A 6 0.01 -5.07 -7.42
N ASP A 7 -0.51 -5.09 -6.20
CA ASP A 7 -1.38 -6.13 -5.68
C ASP A 7 -2.41 -5.53 -4.71
N GLY A 8 -3.58 -6.15 -4.65
CA GLY A 8 -4.64 -5.79 -3.74
C GLY A 8 -5.43 -7.00 -3.28
N GLY A 9 -5.77 -7.05 -2.02
CA GLY A 9 -6.50 -8.16 -1.41
C GLY A 9 -7.56 -7.71 -0.43
N CYS A 10 -8.54 -8.58 -0.17
CA CYS A 10 -9.57 -8.34 0.82
C CYS A 10 -10.00 -9.66 1.45
N HIS A 11 -10.05 -9.70 2.79
CA HIS A 11 -10.62 -10.82 3.52
C HIS A 11 -12.15 -10.78 3.43
N SER A 12 -12.75 -11.79 2.82
CA SER A 12 -14.20 -11.87 2.63
C SER A 12 -15.00 -11.93 3.95
N SER A 13 -14.37 -12.45 5.01
CA SER A 13 -15.02 -12.60 6.33
C SER A 13 -15.10 -11.30 7.13
N THR A 14 -14.11 -10.42 7.01
CA THR A 14 -14.02 -9.17 7.77
C THR A 14 -14.31 -7.93 6.92
N GLY A 15 -14.20 -8.06 5.59
CA GLY A 15 -14.24 -6.93 4.67
C GLY A 15 -12.97 -6.07 4.69
N THR A 16 -11.97 -6.48 5.46
CA THR A 16 -10.70 -5.78 5.57
C THR A 16 -9.85 -6.02 4.34
N GLY A 17 -9.34 -4.96 3.74
CA GLY A 17 -8.47 -5.04 2.58
C GLY A 17 -7.13 -4.36 2.78
N GLY A 18 -6.16 -4.82 1.98
CA GLY A 18 -4.84 -4.25 1.85
C GLY A 18 -4.47 -4.02 0.39
N TRP A 19 -3.53 -3.16 0.17
CA TRP A 19 -2.93 -2.91 -1.14
C TRP A 19 -1.44 -2.68 -1.01
N ALA A 20 -0.70 -3.04 -2.05
CA ALA A 20 0.73 -2.78 -2.13
C ALA A 20 1.18 -2.41 -3.54
N ALA A 21 2.26 -1.63 -3.62
CA ALA A 21 2.96 -1.33 -4.86
C ALA A 21 4.46 -1.34 -4.63
N ILE A 22 5.21 -1.95 -5.54
CA ILE A 22 6.67 -1.93 -5.57
C ILE A 22 7.12 -1.20 -6.84
N ILE A 23 7.86 -0.12 -6.66
CA ILE A 23 8.33 0.76 -7.73
C ILE A 23 9.84 0.62 -7.84
N LYS A 24 10.31 0.21 -9.01
CA LYS A 24 11.73 0.14 -9.36
C LYS A 24 12.03 1.21 -10.41
N ILE A 25 12.94 2.10 -10.09
CA ILE A 25 13.41 3.16 -10.97
C ILE A 25 14.89 2.88 -11.24
N GLU A 26 15.26 2.82 -12.50
CA GLU A 26 16.65 2.58 -12.90
C GLU A 26 17.59 3.64 -12.29
N GLY A 27 18.67 3.18 -11.66
CA GLY A 27 19.61 4.04 -10.96
C GLY A 27 19.17 4.52 -9.57
N TYR A 28 17.99 4.13 -9.11
CA TYR A 28 17.46 4.47 -7.79
C TYR A 28 17.14 3.22 -6.96
N ARG A 29 16.95 3.42 -5.65
CA ARG A 29 16.50 2.34 -4.76
C ARG A 29 15.05 1.95 -5.07
N THR A 30 14.70 0.71 -4.82
CA THR A 30 13.31 0.22 -4.86
C THR A 30 12.48 0.91 -3.78
N ILE A 31 11.26 1.31 -4.14
CA ILE A 31 10.29 1.94 -3.26
C ILE A 31 9.12 0.99 -3.09
N SER A 32 8.69 0.77 -1.84
CA SER A 32 7.49 0.01 -1.53
C SER A 32 6.46 0.94 -0.91
N LEU A 33 5.23 0.88 -1.40
CA LEU A 33 4.06 1.58 -0.88
C LEU A 33 3.04 0.53 -0.48
N SER A 34 2.38 0.71 0.66
CA SER A 34 1.31 -0.17 1.08
C SER A 34 0.32 0.56 1.99
N GLY A 35 -0.86 -0.01 2.16
CA GLY A 35 -1.88 0.50 3.05
C GLY A 35 -3.09 -0.42 3.11
N GLY A 36 -4.05 -0.11 3.99
CA GLY A 36 -5.22 -0.94 4.15
C GLY A 36 -6.48 -0.16 4.52
N GLU A 37 -7.63 -0.80 4.34
CA GLU A 37 -8.97 -0.28 4.64
C GLU A 37 -9.79 -1.31 5.42
N LYS A 38 -10.57 -0.86 6.41
CA LYS A 38 -11.40 -1.75 7.26
C LYS A 38 -12.60 -2.35 6.54
N THR A 39 -13.13 -1.62 5.54
CA THR A 39 -14.33 -2.05 4.81
C THR A 39 -14.13 -1.71 3.34
N THR A 40 -13.86 -2.73 2.55
CA THR A 40 -13.54 -2.58 1.14
C THR A 40 -13.80 -3.88 0.36
N THR A 41 -13.35 -3.95 -0.87
CA THR A 41 -13.41 -5.15 -1.71
C THR A 41 -12.06 -5.39 -2.40
N ASN A 42 -11.83 -6.64 -2.83
CA ASN A 42 -10.61 -6.99 -3.57
C ASN A 42 -10.35 -6.04 -4.73
N ASN A 43 -11.34 -5.85 -5.61
CA ASN A 43 -11.21 -4.98 -6.78
C ASN A 43 -10.90 -3.52 -6.43
N ARG A 44 -11.41 -3.00 -5.31
CA ARG A 44 -11.06 -1.65 -4.85
C ARG A 44 -9.60 -1.56 -4.42
N MET A 45 -9.09 -2.56 -3.72
CA MET A 45 -7.70 -2.59 -3.28
C MET A 45 -6.72 -2.71 -4.45
N GLU A 46 -7.04 -3.53 -5.44
CA GLU A 46 -6.30 -3.64 -6.68
C GLU A 46 -6.20 -2.31 -7.44
N LEU A 47 -7.34 -1.63 -7.62
CA LEU A 47 -7.38 -0.29 -8.22
C LEU A 47 -6.59 0.72 -7.39
N THR A 48 -6.75 0.68 -6.07
CA THR A 48 -6.07 1.58 -5.15
C THR A 48 -4.55 1.41 -5.23
N ALA A 49 -4.03 0.18 -5.32
CA ALA A 49 -2.61 -0.09 -5.49
C ALA A 49 -2.03 0.61 -6.72
N ALA A 50 -2.67 0.45 -7.87
CA ALA A 50 -2.27 1.10 -9.12
C ALA A 50 -2.35 2.64 -9.01
N ILE A 51 -3.46 3.17 -8.51
CA ILE A 51 -3.65 4.62 -8.32
C ILE A 51 -2.55 5.19 -7.42
N LYS A 52 -2.28 4.57 -6.27
CA LYS A 52 -1.27 5.05 -5.30
C LYS A 52 0.14 5.04 -5.86
N ALA A 53 0.49 4.04 -6.65
CA ALA A 53 1.77 3.98 -7.34
C ALA A 53 1.93 5.15 -8.35
N LEU A 54 0.93 5.38 -9.18
CA LEU A 54 0.97 6.44 -10.20
C LEU A 54 0.89 7.84 -9.57
N GLU A 55 0.09 8.03 -8.51
CA GLU A 55 0.08 9.26 -7.72
C GLU A 55 1.47 9.58 -7.13
N PHE A 56 2.17 8.56 -6.63
CA PHE A 56 3.52 8.73 -6.12
C PHE A 56 4.49 9.18 -7.21
N ILE A 57 4.44 8.57 -8.39
CA ILE A 57 5.29 8.96 -9.54
C ILE A 57 5.09 10.43 -9.88
N LEU A 58 3.85 10.88 -10.01
CA LEU A 58 3.54 12.28 -10.32
C LEU A 58 3.92 13.24 -9.19
N ALA A 59 3.59 12.90 -7.93
CA ALA A 59 3.85 13.78 -6.79
C ALA A 59 5.34 13.94 -6.46
N LYS A 60 6.17 12.98 -6.85
CA LYS A 60 7.62 13.02 -6.64
C LYS A 60 8.39 13.49 -7.88
N GLU A 61 7.66 13.86 -8.93
CA GLU A 61 8.25 14.27 -10.21
C GLU A 61 9.36 13.31 -10.66
N VAL A 62 9.06 11.99 -10.50
CA VAL A 62 10.02 10.94 -10.84
C VAL A 62 10.33 11.04 -12.33
N PRO A 63 11.61 11.22 -12.71
CA PRO A 63 11.99 11.30 -14.12
C PRO A 63 11.75 9.94 -14.75
N THR A 64 10.67 9.83 -15.50
CA THR A 64 10.32 8.60 -16.22
C THR A 64 9.73 8.94 -17.58
N GLU A 65 10.29 8.37 -18.63
CA GLU A 65 9.76 8.48 -19.99
C GLU A 65 8.68 7.44 -20.24
N HIS A 66 8.83 6.26 -19.62
CA HIS A 66 7.92 5.13 -19.78
C HIS A 66 7.81 4.31 -18.50
N ILE A 67 6.60 3.83 -18.23
CA ILE A 67 6.26 2.99 -17.07
C ILE A 67 5.77 1.63 -17.56
N GLU A 68 6.38 0.56 -17.05
CA GLU A 68 5.82 -0.78 -17.13
C GLU A 68 5.10 -1.12 -15.83
N LEU A 69 3.77 -1.14 -15.85
CA LEU A 69 2.96 -1.51 -14.70
C LEU A 69 2.43 -2.93 -14.86
N THR A 70 2.79 -3.77 -13.90
CA THR A 70 2.45 -5.19 -13.85
C THR A 70 1.50 -5.46 -12.66
N SER A 71 0.41 -6.16 -12.93
CA SER A 71 -0.55 -6.62 -11.93
C SER A 71 -1.07 -8.01 -12.27
N ASP A 72 -1.41 -8.81 -11.28
CA ASP A 72 -2.10 -10.08 -11.48
C ASP A 72 -3.64 -9.93 -11.52
N SER A 73 -4.13 -8.71 -11.30
CA SER A 73 -5.54 -8.37 -11.45
C SER A 73 -5.94 -8.18 -12.92
N LYS A 74 -6.59 -9.18 -13.50
CA LYS A 74 -7.24 -9.01 -14.80
C LYS A 74 -8.29 -7.92 -14.81
N TYR A 75 -8.93 -7.66 -13.65
CA TYR A 75 -9.92 -6.60 -13.51
C TYR A 75 -9.27 -5.24 -13.79
N VAL A 76 -8.12 -4.96 -13.20
CA VAL A 76 -7.40 -3.70 -13.41
C VAL A 76 -6.87 -3.59 -14.82
N VAL A 77 -6.09 -4.58 -15.28
CA VAL A 77 -5.43 -4.52 -16.60
C VAL A 77 -6.43 -4.45 -17.73
N ASN A 78 -7.43 -5.34 -17.77
CA ASN A 78 -8.46 -5.33 -18.82
C ASN A 78 -9.36 -4.09 -18.69
N GLY A 79 -9.66 -3.66 -17.47
CA GLY A 79 -10.49 -2.50 -17.21
C GLY A 79 -9.92 -1.23 -17.84
N ILE A 80 -8.67 -0.90 -17.49
CA ILE A 80 -8.05 0.33 -18.00
C ILE A 80 -7.75 0.28 -19.49
N THR A 81 -7.36 -0.90 -20.02
CA THR A 81 -6.96 -1.03 -21.43
C THR A 81 -8.13 -1.26 -22.39
N GLN A 82 -9.24 -1.85 -21.92
CA GLN A 82 -10.31 -2.30 -22.81
C GLN A 82 -11.69 -1.70 -22.48
N TRP A 83 -12.04 -1.60 -21.18
CA TRP A 83 -13.40 -1.25 -20.78
C TRP A 83 -13.61 0.25 -20.58
N VAL A 84 -12.67 0.94 -19.95
CA VAL A 84 -12.76 2.36 -19.62
C VAL A 84 -13.05 3.24 -20.82
N PRO A 85 -12.41 3.06 -22.01
CA PRO A 85 -12.75 3.86 -23.19
C PRO A 85 -14.22 3.74 -23.61
N GLY A 86 -14.78 2.53 -23.53
CA GLY A 86 -16.18 2.28 -23.83
C GLY A 86 -17.12 2.90 -22.79
N TRP A 87 -16.79 2.78 -21.50
CA TRP A 87 -17.57 3.37 -20.40
C TRP A 87 -17.60 4.89 -20.47
N LYS A 88 -16.47 5.55 -20.74
CA LYS A 88 -16.39 6.99 -20.93
C LYS A 88 -17.33 7.48 -22.02
N ASN A 89 -17.32 6.80 -23.18
CA ASN A 89 -18.18 7.15 -24.32
C ASN A 89 -19.67 6.97 -24.01
N LYS A 90 -20.02 6.10 -23.05
CA LYS A 90 -21.40 5.85 -22.63
C LYS A 90 -21.79 6.58 -21.33
N GLY A 91 -20.98 7.51 -20.82
CA GLY A 91 -21.26 8.21 -19.57
C GLY A 91 -21.12 7.35 -18.32
N TRP A 92 -20.19 6.40 -18.31
CA TRP A 92 -19.90 5.45 -17.23
C TRP A 92 -21.03 4.46 -16.94
N ILE A 93 -21.64 3.96 -18.01
CA ILE A 93 -22.67 2.95 -18.01
C ILE A 93 -22.13 1.68 -18.68
N THR A 94 -22.45 0.53 -18.11
CA THR A 94 -22.06 -0.80 -18.64
C THR A 94 -22.84 -1.17 -19.90
N SER A 95 -22.54 -2.31 -20.52
CA SER A 95 -23.31 -2.84 -21.66
C SER A 95 -24.72 -3.28 -21.26
N THR A 96 -25.01 -3.47 -19.97
CA THR A 96 -26.31 -3.85 -19.43
C THR A 96 -27.06 -2.65 -18.83
N ASP A 97 -26.65 -1.44 -19.17
CA ASP A 97 -27.26 -0.17 -18.74
C ASP A 97 -27.18 0.10 -17.23
N GLU A 98 -26.26 -0.59 -16.54
CA GLU A 98 -26.01 -0.37 -15.10
C GLU A 98 -24.83 0.58 -14.89
N PRO A 99 -24.81 1.38 -13.80
CA PRO A 99 -23.66 2.19 -13.44
C PRO A 99 -22.39 1.35 -13.27
N VAL A 100 -21.27 1.84 -13.74
CA VAL A 100 -19.98 1.16 -13.57
C VAL A 100 -19.60 1.10 -12.10
N VAL A 101 -19.37 -0.12 -11.60
CA VAL A 101 -18.92 -0.35 -10.22
C VAL A 101 -17.50 0.19 -10.02
N ASN A 102 -17.23 0.81 -8.86
CA ASN A 102 -15.95 1.48 -8.54
C ASN A 102 -15.61 2.63 -9.51
N ARG A 103 -16.62 3.30 -10.06
CA ARG A 103 -16.46 4.42 -10.99
C ARG A 103 -15.50 5.48 -10.46
N ASP A 104 -15.57 5.80 -9.17
CA ASP A 104 -14.70 6.74 -8.48
C ASP A 104 -13.21 6.43 -8.68
N LEU A 105 -12.83 5.17 -8.53
CA LEU A 105 -11.46 4.71 -8.71
C LEU A 105 -11.08 4.61 -10.19
N TRP A 106 -12.01 4.19 -11.05
CA TRP A 106 -11.77 4.12 -12.48
C TRP A 106 -11.55 5.49 -13.11
N GLU A 107 -12.35 6.49 -12.75
CA GLU A 107 -12.16 7.86 -13.21
C GLU A 107 -10.79 8.39 -12.78
N ARG A 108 -10.40 8.12 -11.53
CA ARG A 108 -9.09 8.52 -11.02
C ARG A 108 -7.95 7.82 -11.75
N LEU A 109 -8.05 6.52 -11.96
CA LEU A 109 -7.03 5.75 -12.69
C LEU A 109 -6.87 6.21 -14.14
N ASP A 110 -7.98 6.49 -14.82
CA ASP A 110 -8.00 7.02 -16.19
C ASP A 110 -7.33 8.40 -16.30
N GLU A 111 -7.58 9.28 -15.33
CA GLU A 111 -6.90 10.59 -15.25
C GLU A 111 -5.37 10.45 -15.13
N LEU A 112 -4.91 9.49 -14.33
CA LEU A 112 -3.49 9.22 -14.14
C LEU A 112 -2.87 8.58 -15.38
N ASN A 113 -3.58 7.62 -15.98
CA ASN A 113 -3.19 6.96 -17.20
C ASN A 113 -3.05 7.92 -18.38
N ALA A 114 -3.89 8.95 -18.46
CA ALA A 114 -3.81 9.97 -19.50
C ALA A 114 -2.61 10.94 -19.35
N LYS A 115 -1.99 11.00 -18.18
CA LYS A 115 -0.85 11.89 -17.88
C LYS A 115 0.51 11.21 -18.01
N LEU A 116 0.55 9.91 -18.09
CA LEU A 116 1.76 9.08 -18.06
C LEU A 116 1.76 8.13 -19.25
N ASP A 117 2.94 7.81 -19.75
CA ASP A 117 3.11 6.76 -20.75
C ASP A 117 3.27 5.42 -20.04
N ILE A 118 2.23 4.56 -20.11
CA ILE A 118 2.14 3.33 -19.33
C ILE A 118 1.84 2.13 -20.22
N SER A 119 2.68 1.10 -20.13
CA SER A 119 2.36 -0.25 -20.59
C SER A 119 1.78 -1.08 -19.45
N TRP A 120 0.58 -1.60 -19.63
CA TRP A 120 -0.11 -2.44 -18.67
C TRP A 120 0.13 -3.91 -18.94
N ASN A 121 0.74 -4.61 -17.99
CA ASN A 121 1.12 -6.00 -18.09
C ASN A 121 0.34 -6.85 -17.08
N TRP A 122 -0.23 -7.96 -17.54
CA TRP A 122 -0.82 -8.95 -16.67
C TRP A 122 0.14 -10.10 -16.42
N VAL A 123 0.28 -10.51 -15.15
CA VAL A 123 0.99 -11.72 -14.75
C VAL A 123 0.04 -12.67 -14.04
N LYS A 124 0.38 -13.95 -14.04
CA LYS A 124 -0.36 -14.91 -13.23
C LYS A 124 0.11 -14.81 -11.78
N GLY A 125 -0.81 -14.54 -10.85
CA GLY A 125 -0.54 -14.56 -9.42
C GLY A 125 0.02 -15.90 -8.94
N HIS A 126 0.89 -15.88 -7.93
CA HIS A 126 1.53 -17.05 -7.33
C HIS A 126 2.23 -17.99 -8.33
N ALA A 127 2.88 -17.42 -9.33
CA ALA A 127 3.55 -18.16 -10.40
C ALA A 127 5.09 -18.08 -10.35
N GLY A 128 5.66 -17.65 -9.22
CA GLY A 128 7.10 -17.55 -9.01
C GLY A 128 7.71 -16.22 -9.43
N ASP A 129 6.91 -15.18 -9.70
CA ASP A 129 7.42 -13.81 -9.84
C ASP A 129 7.68 -13.23 -8.46
N GLU A 130 8.97 -13.12 -8.11
CA GLU A 130 9.41 -12.67 -6.78
C GLU A 130 8.85 -11.30 -6.36
N ILE A 131 8.63 -10.40 -7.32
CA ILE A 131 8.18 -9.05 -7.00
C ILE A 131 6.68 -9.04 -6.80
N ASN A 132 5.93 -9.79 -7.61
CA ASN A 132 4.50 -9.96 -7.42
C ASN A 132 4.21 -10.64 -6.08
N GLU A 133 4.95 -11.71 -5.74
CA GLU A 133 4.83 -12.39 -4.45
C GLU A 133 5.18 -11.46 -3.27
N LYS A 134 6.13 -10.56 -3.46
CA LYS A 134 6.45 -9.55 -2.45
C LYS A 134 5.33 -8.50 -2.31
N CYS A 135 4.65 -8.11 -3.39
CA CYS A 135 3.46 -7.26 -3.30
C CYS A 135 2.34 -7.96 -2.53
N ASP A 136 2.02 -9.22 -2.87
CA ASP A 136 1.03 -10.03 -2.16
C ASP A 136 1.36 -10.11 -0.65
N HIS A 137 2.62 -10.41 -0.31
CA HIS A 137 3.04 -10.42 1.09
C HIS A 137 2.79 -9.08 1.80
N LEU A 138 3.13 -7.95 1.18
CA LEU A 138 2.87 -6.63 1.76
C LEU A 138 1.37 -6.36 1.91
N THR A 139 0.56 -6.77 0.94
CA THR A 139 -0.91 -6.71 0.99
C THR A 139 -1.44 -7.48 2.20
N GLN A 140 -0.98 -8.72 2.42
CA GLN A 140 -1.38 -9.53 3.57
C GLN A 140 -0.95 -8.92 4.90
N VAL A 141 0.24 -8.31 4.96
CA VAL A 141 0.71 -7.58 6.15
C VAL A 141 -0.23 -6.41 6.47
N GLU A 142 -0.67 -5.65 5.48
CA GLU A 142 -1.59 -4.53 5.71
C GLU A 142 -2.96 -5.00 6.22
N ILE A 143 -3.49 -6.09 5.69
CA ILE A 143 -4.72 -6.71 6.18
C ILE A 143 -4.56 -7.17 7.63
N ALA A 144 -3.46 -7.87 7.93
CA ALA A 144 -3.19 -8.38 9.27
C ALA A 144 -3.01 -7.26 10.32
N LYS A 145 -2.44 -6.11 9.94
CA LYS A 145 -2.36 -4.93 10.82
C LYS A 145 -3.73 -4.45 11.28
N ILE A 146 -4.77 -4.64 10.45
CA ILE A 146 -6.14 -4.24 10.77
C ILE A 146 -6.88 -5.32 11.54
N ASP A 147 -6.79 -6.57 11.08
CA ASP A 147 -7.56 -7.69 11.63
C ASP A 147 -6.94 -8.25 12.92
N GLU A 148 -5.61 -8.31 12.99
CA GLU A 148 -4.89 -8.97 14.08
C GLU A 148 -3.73 -8.09 14.60
N PRO A 149 -4.01 -6.84 15.07
CA PRO A 149 -2.95 -5.94 15.49
C PRO A 149 -2.09 -6.51 16.63
N ASP A 150 -2.68 -7.28 17.53
CA ASP A 150 -1.96 -7.91 18.64
C ASP A 150 -0.99 -9.01 18.19
N LYS A 151 -1.31 -9.73 17.11
CA LYS A 151 -0.43 -10.74 16.53
C LYS A 151 0.84 -10.10 15.96
N ILE A 152 0.71 -9.02 15.20
CA ILE A 152 1.84 -8.26 14.67
C ILE A 152 2.70 -7.72 15.80
N LEU A 153 2.10 -7.15 16.85
CA LEU A 153 2.83 -6.68 18.02
C LEU A 153 3.56 -7.79 18.77
N ASN A 154 3.01 -9.03 18.77
CA ASN A 154 3.67 -10.21 19.34
C ASN A 154 4.86 -10.65 18.48
N GLU A 155 4.71 -10.66 17.15
CA GLU A 155 5.79 -11.00 16.22
C GLU A 155 6.94 -10.01 16.29
N LEU A 156 6.65 -8.73 16.53
CA LEU A 156 7.65 -7.69 16.79
C LEU A 156 8.36 -7.86 18.15
N LYS A 157 7.99 -8.88 18.97
CA LYS A 157 8.51 -9.11 20.32
C LYS A 157 8.42 -7.89 21.23
N ILE A 158 7.38 -7.08 21.05
CA ILE A 158 7.15 -5.87 21.82
C ILE A 158 6.63 -6.27 23.21
N PRO A 159 7.22 -5.75 24.30
CA PRO A 159 6.73 -6.01 25.64
C PRO A 159 5.26 -5.65 25.83
N ALA A 160 4.51 -6.44 26.60
CA ALA A 160 3.06 -6.29 26.77
C ALA A 160 2.63 -4.88 27.22
N ALA A 161 3.46 -4.20 28.03
CA ALA A 161 3.21 -2.83 28.50
C ALA A 161 3.11 -1.80 27.35
N PHE A 162 3.71 -2.08 26.19
CA PHE A 162 3.71 -1.17 25.02
C PHE A 162 2.67 -1.49 23.96
N LYS A 163 2.06 -2.69 24.03
CA LYS A 163 1.13 -3.17 23.00
C LYS A 163 -0.06 -2.23 22.79
N THR A 164 -0.65 -1.74 23.88
CA THR A 164 -1.87 -0.93 23.82
C THR A 164 -1.62 0.44 23.15
N GLU A 165 -0.46 1.02 23.36
CA GLU A 165 -0.12 2.33 22.81
C GLU A 165 0.37 2.23 21.36
N LEU A 166 1.24 1.26 21.08
CA LEU A 166 1.65 0.97 19.70
C LEU A 166 0.46 0.58 18.81
N THR A 167 -0.51 -0.18 19.34
CA THR A 167 -1.76 -0.50 18.62
C THR A 167 -2.54 0.77 18.29
N LYS A 168 -2.64 1.71 19.23
CA LYS A 168 -3.31 3.00 18.98
C LYS A 168 -2.58 3.84 17.94
N ASP A 169 -1.25 3.85 17.96
CA ASP A 169 -0.45 4.65 17.05
C ASP A 169 -0.31 3.98 15.65
N LEU A 170 -0.24 2.67 15.58
CA LEU A 170 -0.39 1.91 14.34
C LEU A 170 -1.79 2.11 13.72
N LEU A 171 -2.84 2.14 14.54
CA LEU A 171 -4.21 2.43 14.09
C LEU A 171 -4.37 3.89 13.65
N LYS A 172 -3.70 4.85 14.30
CA LYS A 172 -3.67 6.27 13.89
C LYS A 172 -2.86 6.49 12.62
N ALA A 173 -1.75 5.78 12.44
CA ALA A 173 -0.97 5.82 11.19
C ALA A 173 -1.78 5.38 9.96
N LYS A 174 -2.86 4.64 10.15
CA LYS A 174 -3.83 4.28 9.09
C LYS A 174 -4.77 5.40 8.70
N SER A 175 -4.98 6.40 9.55
CA SER A 175 -5.81 7.58 9.24
C SER A 175 -5.01 8.72 8.62
N VAL A 176 -3.71 8.59 8.54
CA VAL A 176 -2.83 9.60 7.95
C VAL A 176 -2.67 9.27 6.46
N SER A 177 -3.58 9.83 5.65
CA SER A 177 -3.24 10.22 4.28
C SER A 177 -1.81 10.78 4.27
N MET A 178 -1.01 10.52 3.21
CA MET A 178 0.37 10.98 3.01
C MET A 178 0.60 12.47 3.33
N LYS A 179 0.42 12.88 4.57
CA LYS A 179 0.93 14.14 5.10
C LYS A 179 2.30 13.85 5.68
N LYS A 180 3.24 14.69 5.34
CA LYS A 180 4.68 14.74 5.61
C LYS A 180 5.12 14.56 7.08
N ASP A 181 4.45 13.75 7.88
CA ASP A 181 4.89 13.51 9.25
C ASP A 181 5.67 12.21 9.35
N PRO A 182 6.84 12.24 10.01
CA PRO A 182 7.62 11.04 10.26
C PRO A 182 6.80 10.06 11.11
N PHE A 183 6.91 8.78 10.81
CA PHE A 183 6.37 7.71 11.64
C PHE A 183 6.83 7.92 13.08
N THR A 184 5.89 8.09 14.02
CA THR A 184 6.22 8.40 15.40
C THR A 184 5.98 7.19 16.28
N VAL A 185 7.02 6.72 16.96
CA VAL A 185 6.95 5.69 18.00
C VAL A 185 7.10 6.38 19.34
N THR A 186 6.05 6.35 20.16
CA THR A 186 6.12 6.88 21.54
C THR A 186 6.44 5.73 22.49
N ILE A 187 7.54 5.84 23.22
CA ILE A 187 7.97 4.88 24.23
C ILE A 187 7.83 5.56 25.59
N LYS A 188 6.87 5.11 26.40
CA LYS A 188 6.78 5.56 27.79
C LYS A 188 7.83 4.84 28.62
N LYS A 189 8.42 5.55 29.60
CA LYS A 189 9.50 5.13 30.52
C LYS A 189 9.68 3.62 30.59
N THR A 190 10.80 3.12 30.10
CA THR A 190 11.05 1.70 29.99
C THR A 190 12.41 1.39 30.55
N ASP A 191 12.59 0.16 31.03
CA ASP A 191 13.91 -0.37 31.36
C ASP A 191 14.76 -0.67 30.11
N LEU A 192 14.29 -0.27 28.91
CA LEU A 192 15.00 -0.45 27.67
C LEU A 192 16.15 0.55 27.55
N SER A 193 17.34 0.04 27.32
CA SER A 193 18.51 0.84 27.00
C SER A 193 18.34 1.54 25.63
N MET A 194 19.07 2.63 25.41
CA MET A 194 19.11 3.31 24.10
C MET A 194 19.52 2.39 22.93
N ASN A 195 20.31 1.35 23.21
CA ASN A 195 20.70 0.37 22.18
C ASN A 195 19.54 -0.56 21.82
N GLU A 196 18.72 -0.95 22.79
CA GLU A 196 17.52 -1.77 22.54
C GLU A 196 16.46 -0.96 21.80
N ILE A 197 16.29 0.32 22.14
CA ILE A 197 15.41 1.25 21.41
C ILE A 197 15.87 1.42 19.95
N LYS A 198 17.17 1.64 19.73
CA LYS A 198 17.74 1.73 18.38
C LYS A 198 17.54 0.44 17.57
N LYS A 199 17.73 -0.71 18.22
CA LYS A 199 17.50 -2.03 17.59
C LYS A 199 16.03 -2.21 17.22
N LEU A 200 15.10 -1.86 18.13
CA LEU A 200 13.66 -1.89 17.88
C LEU A 200 13.27 -1.00 16.68
N VAL A 201 13.82 0.22 16.61
CA VAL A 201 13.57 1.13 15.49
C VAL A 201 14.13 0.58 14.17
N LEU A 202 15.30 -0.05 14.20
CA LEU A 202 15.88 -0.70 13.03
C LEU A 202 15.05 -1.91 12.58
N ASP A 203 14.63 -2.76 13.52
CA ASP A 203 13.76 -3.91 13.24
C ASP A 203 12.43 -3.48 12.62
N ILE A 204 11.82 -2.39 13.11
CA ILE A 204 10.61 -1.80 12.52
C ILE A 204 10.90 -1.30 11.10
N LYS A 205 12.03 -0.60 10.87
CA LYS A 205 12.41 -0.12 9.54
C LYS A 205 12.63 -1.25 8.55
N GLU A 206 13.33 -2.30 8.95
CA GLU A 206 13.65 -3.43 8.08
C GLU A 206 12.39 -4.24 7.74
N ARG A 207 11.56 -4.55 8.74
CA ARG A 207 10.33 -5.33 8.53
C ARG A 207 9.27 -4.60 7.74
N GLU A 208 9.10 -3.31 8.01
CA GLU A 208 8.13 -2.45 7.32
C GLU A 208 8.67 -1.90 5.99
N ASN A 209 9.92 -2.26 5.61
CA ASN A 209 10.61 -1.68 4.45
C ASN A 209 10.50 -0.13 4.43
N TYR A 210 10.42 0.47 5.63
CA TYR A 210 10.13 1.89 5.84
C TYR A 210 11.39 2.73 5.63
N VAL A 211 11.33 3.60 4.66
CA VAL A 211 12.47 4.42 4.24
C VAL A 211 12.48 5.81 4.89
N GLY A 212 11.39 6.19 5.56
CA GLY A 212 11.26 7.48 6.21
C GLY A 212 12.02 7.59 7.55
N ALA A 213 12.04 8.79 8.11
CA ALA A 213 12.51 9.01 9.48
C ALA A 213 11.46 8.52 10.48
N ILE A 214 11.87 7.68 11.43
CA ILE A 214 11.04 7.32 12.58
C ILE A 214 11.36 8.33 13.70
N LYS A 215 10.35 9.06 14.13
CA LYS A 215 10.46 9.92 15.33
C LYS A 215 10.19 9.05 16.55
N VAL A 216 11.18 8.91 17.42
CA VAL A 216 11.02 8.24 18.70
C VAL A 216 10.80 9.30 19.76
N ILE A 217 9.68 9.22 20.47
CA ILE A 217 9.38 10.06 21.64
C ILE A 217 9.51 9.17 22.87
N ILE A 218 10.39 9.52 23.78
CA ILE A 218 10.52 8.87 25.08
C ILE A 218 9.84 9.80 26.09
N GLU A 219 8.74 9.34 26.68
CA GLU A 219 8.04 10.08 27.74
C GLU A 219 8.53 9.57 29.09
N GLU A 220 9.15 10.44 29.86
CA GLU A 220 9.45 10.18 31.26
C GLU A 220 8.19 10.44 32.14
N GLU A 221 7.82 9.51 33.00
CA GLU A 221 6.81 9.79 34.01
C GLU A 221 7.39 10.81 34.99
N ILE A 222 6.71 11.94 35.14
CA ILE A 222 6.96 12.97 36.19
C ILE A 222 6.38 12.49 37.50
#